data_827a06879a740004572edebbaf328ebe
#
_entry.id   827a06879a740004572edebbaf328ebe
#
_cell.length_a   1.000
_cell.length_b   1.000
_cell.length_c   1.000
_cell.angle_alpha   90.00
_cell.angle_beta   90.00
_cell.angle_gamma   90.00
#
_symmetry.space_group_name_H-M   'P 1'
#
loop_
_entity.id
_entity.type
_entity.pdbx_description
1 polymer ?
#
loop_
_entity_poly.entity_id
_entity_poly.type
_entity_poly.pdbx_seq_one_letter_code
_entity_poly.pdbx_strand_id
1 'polypeptide(L)'
;MIASKKNKIFYFCLFLAPAFLLYLFFFIIPLFQGVQYSFTDWNGIVPEIPFNMNKADFETGVASKLHNRTDLKYIRKYYILDPSSGNYNLTNWIQEGNTNRQITTGEKRKLKQILKKVGISSIHYVGLQNYRDMFQKDERFVPRIAKNFLFNEFDDLPKAIDATAFHKDLYNHITAKSDRRFLLEFYKYNPAKSSYGLAHNLSDHDSDKLKTLISENMYQNTLIPGVIGFTLFFVFFNVIFSNLLAFILALILDTKMKSRNILRSIFFLPNVLSLIIVAFIWSFIFRLILPAITGISVWLGNPDLAPWAVLMVTIWQGCGYLMIIYLAGLQTIPTDIHEVAEIDGANWRQRLFRVTIPLLMPSITICLFYSLSNSFKCFDVLLALTSGGPGYVTTSIVLDIYFNAFNNNLFGYATAKAVLLCLVIIVITGIQLFLMKRREVEL
;
A
#
# COMPACT_ATOMS: atom_id res chain seq x y z
N MET A 1 8.99 53.60 12.43
CA MET A 1 10.30 52.92 12.65
C MET A 1 10.44 51.79 11.64
N ILE A 2 11.24 51.97 10.60
CA ILE A 2 11.49 50.91 9.61
C ILE A 2 12.52 49.97 10.22
N ALA A 3 12.09 48.79 10.64
CA ALA A 3 13.00 47.77 11.20
C ALA A 3 14.12 47.49 10.18
N SER A 4 15.37 47.53 10.65
CA SER A 4 16.55 47.22 9.82
C SER A 4 16.37 45.87 9.09
N LYS A 5 16.85 45.73 7.86
CA LYS A 5 16.78 44.50 7.06
C LYS A 5 17.27 43.25 7.85
N LYS A 6 18.29 43.45 8.69
CA LYS A 6 18.80 42.41 9.62
C LYS A 6 17.75 41.97 10.66
N ASN A 7 16.99 42.90 11.24
CA ASN A 7 15.95 42.57 12.22
C ASN A 7 14.77 41.84 11.56
N LYS A 8 14.40 42.18 10.34
CA LYS A 8 13.36 41.46 9.58
C LYS A 8 13.76 40.01 9.32
N ILE A 9 14.99 39.75 8.91
CA ILE A 9 15.52 38.40 8.67
C ILE A 9 15.59 37.65 9.98
N PHE A 10 16.06 38.26 11.08
CA PHE A 10 16.11 37.63 12.39
C PHE A 10 14.71 37.17 12.88
N TYR A 11 13.72 38.06 12.84
CA TYR A 11 12.35 37.70 13.22
C TYR A 11 11.73 36.66 12.30
N PHE A 12 12.01 36.72 10.99
CA PHE A 12 11.58 35.70 10.05
C PHE A 12 12.18 34.33 10.38
N CYS A 13 13.49 34.25 10.62
CA CYS A 13 14.15 33.00 11.02
C CYS A 13 13.64 32.50 12.36
N LEU A 14 13.45 33.38 13.35
CA LEU A 14 12.93 33.02 14.67
C LEU A 14 11.51 32.44 14.60
N PHE A 15 10.65 33.00 13.75
CA PHE A 15 9.27 32.54 13.55
C PHE A 15 9.21 31.22 12.77
N LEU A 16 10.11 31.05 11.79
CA LEU A 16 10.17 29.84 10.98
C LEU A 16 10.88 28.66 11.67
N ALA A 17 11.81 28.96 12.60
CA ALA A 17 12.65 27.95 13.26
C ALA A 17 11.86 26.82 13.94
N PRO A 18 10.78 27.06 14.72
CA PRO A 18 10.04 25.98 15.36
C PRO A 18 9.42 25.02 14.32
N ALA A 19 8.80 25.54 13.27
CA ALA A 19 8.19 24.73 12.23
C ALA A 19 9.26 23.96 11.45
N PHE A 20 10.40 24.60 11.12
CA PHE A 20 11.51 23.95 10.43
C PHE A 20 12.17 22.85 11.27
N LEU A 21 12.35 23.09 12.59
CA LEU A 21 12.90 22.08 13.48
C LEU A 21 11.98 20.86 13.59
N LEU A 22 10.66 21.07 13.73
CA LEU A 22 9.70 19.98 13.72
C LEU A 22 9.77 19.18 12.41
N TYR A 23 9.82 19.88 11.26
CA TYR A 23 9.94 19.23 9.96
C TYR A 23 11.27 18.47 9.83
N LEU A 24 12.38 19.04 10.30
CA LEU A 24 13.69 18.40 10.30
C LEU A 24 13.69 17.09 11.13
N PHE A 25 13.21 17.16 12.37
CA PHE A 25 13.24 16.02 13.29
C PHE A 25 12.24 14.92 12.92
N PHE A 26 11.05 15.27 12.49
CA PHE A 26 9.98 14.30 12.25
C PHE A 26 9.85 13.84 10.80
N PHE A 27 10.45 14.57 9.86
CA PHE A 27 10.35 14.23 8.45
C PHE A 27 11.70 13.98 7.80
N ILE A 28 12.63 14.95 7.86
CA ILE A 28 13.91 14.86 7.15
C ILE A 28 14.80 13.77 7.76
N ILE A 29 15.01 13.78 9.06
CA ILE A 29 15.87 12.78 9.73
C ILE A 29 15.34 11.36 9.53
N PRO A 30 14.05 11.04 9.78
CA PRO A 30 13.51 9.70 9.49
C PRO A 30 13.60 9.29 8.02
N LEU A 31 13.47 10.22 7.07
CA LEU A 31 13.66 9.94 5.65
C LEU A 31 15.07 9.45 5.35
N PHE A 32 16.10 10.15 5.85
CA PHE A 32 17.49 9.73 5.67
C PHE A 32 17.80 8.41 6.38
N GLN A 33 17.26 8.20 7.57
CA GLN A 33 17.36 6.91 8.27
C GLN A 33 16.69 5.80 7.46
N GLY A 34 15.53 6.05 6.88
CA GLY A 34 14.86 5.11 5.98
C GLY A 34 15.73 4.75 4.78
N VAL A 35 16.32 5.72 4.12
CA VAL A 35 17.28 5.47 3.03
C VAL A 35 18.46 4.62 3.51
N GLN A 36 18.99 4.88 4.69
CA GLN A 36 20.09 4.08 5.27
C GLN A 36 19.65 2.64 5.54
N TYR A 37 18.47 2.43 6.12
CA TYR A 37 17.92 1.08 6.38
C TYR A 37 17.61 0.29 5.12
N SER A 38 17.36 0.94 3.99
CA SER A 38 17.12 0.27 2.71
C SER A 38 18.30 -0.57 2.21
N PHE A 39 19.50 -0.27 2.71
CA PHE A 39 20.72 -1.02 2.41
C PHE A 39 21.08 -2.07 3.47
N THR A 40 20.15 -2.40 4.36
CA THR A 40 20.35 -3.34 5.46
C THR A 40 19.31 -4.46 5.45
N ASP A 41 19.61 -5.55 6.17
CA ASP A 41 18.69 -6.66 6.44
C ASP A 41 17.81 -6.43 7.67
N TRP A 42 17.64 -5.19 8.10
CA TRP A 42 16.90 -4.86 9.32
C TRP A 42 15.47 -5.41 9.34
N ASN A 43 15.13 -6.08 10.44
CA ASN A 43 13.82 -6.70 10.64
C ASN A 43 12.78 -5.79 11.35
N GLY A 44 13.14 -4.57 11.70
CA GLY A 44 12.23 -3.57 12.30
C GLY A 44 11.91 -3.74 13.78
N ILE A 45 12.16 -4.90 14.36
CA ILE A 45 11.65 -5.20 15.70
C ILE A 45 12.63 -4.76 16.79
N VAL A 46 13.90 -5.03 16.62
CA VAL A 46 14.97 -4.53 17.51
C VAL A 46 16.22 -4.28 16.68
N PRO A 47 16.63 -3.04 16.46
CA PRO A 47 17.77 -2.74 15.61
C PRO A 47 19.12 -3.25 16.15
N GLU A 48 19.17 -3.82 17.35
CA GLU A 48 20.42 -3.92 18.06
C GLU A 48 20.62 -5.19 18.91
N ILE A 49 19.58 -6.04 19.04
CA ILE A 49 19.66 -7.30 19.81
C ILE A 49 18.93 -8.39 19.02
N PRO A 50 19.62 -9.43 18.49
CA PRO A 50 18.97 -10.50 17.75
C PRO A 50 17.99 -11.26 18.65
N PHE A 51 16.80 -11.60 18.16
CA PHE A 51 15.81 -12.40 18.92
C PHE A 51 16.22 -13.85 19.03
N ASN A 52 16.79 -14.40 17.96
CA ASN A 52 17.30 -15.75 17.93
C ASN A 52 18.69 -15.78 17.30
N MET A 53 19.48 -16.75 17.70
CA MET A 53 20.79 -17.04 17.11
C MET A 53 20.88 -18.56 17.00
N ASN A 54 21.37 -19.08 15.87
CA ASN A 54 21.63 -20.51 15.80
C ASN A 54 22.75 -20.89 16.78
N LYS A 55 22.79 -22.15 17.19
CA LYS A 55 23.73 -22.63 18.19
C LYS A 55 25.19 -22.38 17.76
N ALA A 56 25.51 -22.55 16.48
CA ALA A 56 26.84 -22.33 15.98
C ALA A 56 27.24 -20.84 16.09
N ASP A 57 26.36 -19.92 15.65
CA ASP A 57 26.63 -18.48 15.72
C ASP A 57 26.73 -17.98 17.16
N PHE A 58 25.94 -18.54 18.07
CA PHE A 58 26.04 -18.18 19.48
C PHE A 58 27.36 -18.67 20.12
N GLU A 59 27.70 -19.93 19.93
CA GLU A 59 28.91 -20.50 20.56
C GLU A 59 30.21 -19.97 19.91
N THR A 60 30.27 -19.90 18.57
CA THR A 60 31.47 -19.44 17.87
C THR A 60 31.52 -17.92 17.70
N GLY A 61 30.39 -17.27 17.52
CA GLY A 61 30.28 -15.82 17.31
C GLY A 61 30.27 -15.00 18.60
N VAL A 62 29.55 -15.47 19.63
CA VAL A 62 29.36 -14.74 20.89
C VAL A 62 30.20 -15.32 22.00
N ALA A 63 30.02 -16.58 22.34
CA ALA A 63 30.59 -17.17 23.54
C ALA A 63 32.13 -17.28 23.46
N SER A 64 32.65 -17.62 22.29
CA SER A 64 34.12 -17.72 22.09
C SER A 64 34.85 -16.38 22.09
N LYS A 65 34.16 -15.30 21.64
CA LYS A 65 34.75 -13.94 21.57
C LYS A 65 34.63 -13.16 22.87
N LEU A 66 33.75 -13.59 23.79
CA LEU A 66 33.61 -12.98 25.11
C LEU A 66 34.61 -13.54 26.10
N HIS A 67 35.76 -12.86 26.25
CA HIS A 67 36.80 -13.23 27.21
C HIS A 67 36.38 -12.93 28.67
N ASN A 68 35.40 -12.06 28.88
CA ASN A 68 34.90 -11.71 30.21
C ASN A 68 33.76 -12.66 30.64
N ARG A 69 34.07 -13.47 31.68
CA ARG A 69 33.11 -14.43 32.26
C ARG A 69 31.82 -13.80 32.78
N THR A 70 31.88 -12.55 33.25
CA THR A 70 30.68 -11.82 33.72
C THR A 70 29.75 -11.44 32.57
N ASP A 71 30.30 -11.00 31.45
CA ASP A 71 29.51 -10.65 30.24
C ASP A 71 28.92 -11.91 29.62
N LEU A 72 29.65 -13.03 29.58
CA LEU A 72 29.16 -14.31 29.07
C LEU A 72 28.01 -14.86 29.94
N LYS A 73 28.17 -14.83 31.29
CA LYS A 73 27.09 -15.21 32.22
C LYS A 73 25.88 -14.33 32.06
N TYR A 74 26.10 -13.03 31.81
CA TYR A 74 25.02 -12.08 31.57
C TYR A 74 24.25 -12.40 30.29
N ILE A 75 24.92 -12.68 29.18
CA ILE A 75 24.22 -13.04 27.91
C ILE A 75 23.48 -14.37 28.05
N ARG A 76 24.08 -15.40 28.63
CA ARG A 76 23.41 -16.71 28.84
C ARG A 76 22.18 -16.63 29.77
N LYS A 77 22.06 -15.60 30.59
CA LYS A 77 20.84 -15.34 31.38
C LYS A 77 19.63 -14.96 30.49
N TYR A 78 19.90 -14.30 29.36
CA TYR A 78 18.84 -13.78 28.48
C TYR A 78 18.67 -14.60 27.21
N TYR A 79 19.69 -15.29 26.74
CA TYR A 79 19.62 -16.20 25.60
C TYR A 79 19.55 -17.63 26.09
N ILE A 80 18.37 -18.24 25.94
CA ILE A 80 18.07 -19.60 26.40
C ILE A 80 18.03 -20.51 25.18
N LEU A 81 18.74 -21.66 25.26
CA LEU A 81 18.71 -22.65 24.21
C LEU A 81 17.32 -23.32 24.19
N ASP A 82 16.66 -23.25 23.06
CA ASP A 82 15.42 -23.97 22.81
C ASP A 82 15.75 -25.36 22.25
N PRO A 83 15.41 -26.43 22.98
CA PRO A 83 15.73 -27.79 22.56
C PRO A 83 15.02 -28.21 21.27
N SER A 84 13.88 -27.60 20.96
CA SER A 84 13.05 -27.97 19.79
C SER A 84 13.61 -27.39 18.49
N SER A 85 14.11 -26.16 18.53
CA SER A 85 14.65 -25.47 17.34
C SER A 85 16.18 -25.54 17.25
N GLY A 86 16.88 -25.88 18.35
CA GLY A 86 18.33 -25.87 18.43
C GLY A 86 18.94 -24.46 18.43
N ASN A 87 18.12 -23.41 18.59
CA ASN A 87 18.54 -22.01 18.56
C ASN A 87 18.54 -21.41 19.97
N TYR A 88 19.38 -20.38 20.18
CA TYR A 88 19.32 -19.55 21.37
C TYR A 88 18.31 -18.43 21.14
N ASN A 89 17.23 -18.42 21.93
CA ASN A 89 16.17 -17.43 21.86
C ASN A 89 16.30 -16.39 22.98
N LEU A 90 16.15 -15.11 22.64
CA LEU A 90 16.10 -14.01 23.62
C LEU A 90 14.80 -14.12 24.42
N THR A 91 14.91 -14.32 25.74
CA THR A 91 13.74 -14.31 26.62
C THR A 91 13.36 -12.87 26.97
N ASN A 92 12.07 -12.57 26.92
CA ASN A 92 11.53 -11.29 27.42
C ASN A 92 11.15 -11.33 28.90
N TRP A 93 11.21 -12.51 29.52
CA TRP A 93 10.83 -12.75 30.89
C TRP A 93 11.97 -13.41 31.65
N ILE A 94 12.32 -12.86 32.81
CA ILE A 94 13.36 -13.42 33.70
C ILE A 94 12.69 -13.89 34.97
N GLN A 95 13.04 -15.08 35.40
CA GLN A 95 12.66 -15.60 36.72
C GLN A 95 13.65 -15.07 37.77
N GLU A 96 13.14 -14.23 38.70
CA GLU A 96 13.87 -13.80 39.90
C GLU A 96 13.12 -14.31 41.13
N GLY A 97 13.66 -15.38 41.74
CA GLY A 97 12.97 -16.10 42.82
C GLY A 97 11.67 -16.72 42.32
N ASN A 98 10.54 -16.42 42.94
CA ASN A 98 9.22 -16.94 42.58
C ASN A 98 8.43 -16.02 41.64
N THR A 99 9.01 -14.92 41.13
CA THR A 99 8.32 -13.97 40.27
C THR A 99 8.97 -13.86 38.89
N ASN A 100 8.12 -13.83 37.86
CA ASN A 100 8.55 -13.56 36.50
C ASN A 100 8.42 -12.04 36.23
N ARG A 101 9.49 -11.38 35.80
CA ARG A 101 9.45 -9.97 35.39
C ARG A 101 9.96 -9.78 33.96
N GLN A 102 9.49 -8.74 33.31
CA GLN A 102 9.98 -8.36 31.99
C GLN A 102 11.39 -7.75 32.05
N ILE A 103 12.15 -7.94 30.98
CA ILE A 103 13.46 -7.33 30.81
C ILE A 103 13.32 -5.81 30.77
N THR A 104 14.08 -5.12 31.61
CA THR A 104 14.10 -3.65 31.66
C THR A 104 14.86 -3.06 30.49
N THR A 105 14.58 -1.77 30.18
CA THR A 105 15.31 -1.02 29.15
C THR A 105 16.81 -0.93 29.43
N GLY A 106 17.20 -0.86 30.71
CA GLY A 106 18.60 -0.85 31.12
C GLY A 106 19.32 -2.16 30.82
N GLU A 107 18.66 -3.29 31.05
CA GLU A 107 19.18 -4.63 30.74
C GLU A 107 19.33 -4.85 29.24
N LYS A 108 18.34 -4.41 28.45
CA LYS A 108 18.43 -4.43 26.97
C LYS A 108 19.61 -3.58 26.48
N ARG A 109 19.82 -2.39 27.06
CA ARG A 109 20.95 -1.52 26.71
C ARG A 109 22.30 -2.19 27.02
N LYS A 110 22.42 -2.89 28.15
CA LYS A 110 23.62 -3.62 28.54
C LYS A 110 23.89 -4.83 27.62
N LEU A 111 22.84 -5.60 27.27
CA LEU A 111 22.93 -6.69 26.28
C LEU A 111 23.46 -6.17 24.94
N LYS A 112 22.90 -5.06 24.45
CA LYS A 112 23.36 -4.37 23.25
C LYS A 112 24.85 -4.03 23.30
N GLN A 113 25.31 -3.42 24.40
CA GLN A 113 26.72 -3.06 24.54
C GLN A 113 27.63 -4.28 24.51
N ILE A 114 27.21 -5.40 25.13
CA ILE A 114 28.00 -6.63 25.14
C ILE A 114 28.04 -7.26 23.75
N LEU A 115 26.91 -7.36 23.06
CA LEU A 115 26.81 -7.90 21.70
C LEU A 115 27.61 -7.06 20.69
N LYS A 116 27.58 -5.73 20.84
CA LYS A 116 28.37 -4.83 20.01
C LYS A 116 29.89 -5.03 20.17
N LYS A 117 30.38 -5.34 21.38
CA LYS A 117 31.79 -5.65 21.61
C LYS A 117 32.27 -6.90 20.84
N VAL A 118 31.35 -7.82 20.57
CA VAL A 118 31.64 -9.09 19.88
C VAL A 118 31.43 -8.99 18.37
N GLY A 119 30.97 -7.81 17.91
CA GLY A 119 30.71 -7.58 16.48
C GLY A 119 29.40 -8.19 15.98
N ILE A 120 28.52 -8.60 16.89
CA ILE A 120 27.19 -9.05 16.51
C ILE A 120 26.26 -7.86 16.50
N SER A 121 25.86 -7.50 15.31
CA SER A 121 24.79 -6.55 15.04
C SER A 121 23.60 -7.32 14.48
N SER A 122 22.40 -6.97 14.92
CA SER A 122 21.17 -7.48 14.30
C SER A 122 20.87 -6.81 12.96
N ILE A 123 21.71 -5.87 12.57
CA ILE A 123 21.61 -5.15 11.30
C ILE A 123 22.91 -5.37 10.53
N HIS A 124 22.83 -6.03 9.39
CA HIS A 124 23.96 -6.15 8.48
C HIS A 124 23.74 -5.25 7.26
N TYR A 125 24.83 -4.64 6.81
CA TYR A 125 24.81 -3.89 5.57
C TYR A 125 24.84 -4.85 4.39
N VAL A 126 23.74 -4.90 3.62
CA VAL A 126 23.59 -5.81 2.46
C VAL A 126 23.79 -5.08 1.12
N GLY A 127 24.14 -3.80 1.15
CA GLY A 127 24.31 -2.99 -0.05
C GLY A 127 23.04 -2.94 -0.90
N LEU A 128 23.17 -3.15 -2.20
CA LEU A 128 22.05 -3.13 -3.14
C LEU A 128 21.28 -4.47 -3.22
N GLN A 129 21.51 -5.42 -2.31
CA GLN A 129 20.88 -6.74 -2.35
C GLN A 129 19.35 -6.64 -2.29
N ASN A 130 18.78 -5.80 -1.41
CA ASN A 130 17.34 -5.59 -1.31
C ASN A 130 16.73 -5.14 -2.64
N TYR A 131 17.40 -4.23 -3.36
CA TYR A 131 16.94 -3.74 -4.66
C TYR A 131 17.07 -4.83 -5.74
N ARG A 132 18.12 -5.64 -5.69
CA ARG A 132 18.30 -6.77 -6.61
C ARG A 132 17.24 -7.84 -6.38
N ASP A 133 17.01 -8.21 -5.14
CA ASP A 133 16.03 -9.24 -4.77
C ASP A 133 14.61 -8.82 -5.14
N MET A 134 14.26 -7.53 -5.02
CA MET A 134 12.99 -6.96 -5.45
C MET A 134 12.68 -7.25 -6.93
N PHE A 135 13.68 -7.12 -7.81
CA PHE A 135 13.48 -7.33 -9.24
C PHE A 135 13.79 -8.75 -9.70
N GLN A 136 14.60 -9.50 -8.96
CA GLN A 136 15.06 -10.82 -9.38
C GLN A 136 14.38 -11.99 -8.70
N LYS A 137 13.98 -11.83 -7.43
CA LYS A 137 13.42 -12.92 -6.62
C LYS A 137 11.96 -12.72 -6.24
N ASP A 138 11.50 -11.47 -6.13
CA ASP A 138 10.12 -11.18 -5.72
C ASP A 138 9.19 -11.30 -6.93
N GLU A 139 8.68 -12.50 -7.15
CA GLU A 139 7.75 -12.80 -8.24
C GLU A 139 6.38 -12.10 -8.06
N ARG A 140 6.03 -11.66 -6.86
CA ARG A 140 4.81 -10.90 -6.59
C ARG A 140 4.97 -9.45 -7.01
N PHE A 141 6.16 -8.90 -6.79
CA PHE A 141 6.47 -7.52 -7.16
C PHE A 141 6.56 -7.34 -8.67
N VAL A 142 7.35 -8.18 -9.33
CA VAL A 142 7.47 -8.24 -10.79
C VAL A 142 7.27 -9.69 -11.25
N PRO A 143 6.05 -10.11 -11.53
CA PRO A 143 5.80 -11.48 -11.98
C PRO A 143 6.46 -11.73 -13.33
N ARG A 144 7.33 -12.72 -13.39
CA ARG A 144 8.01 -13.16 -14.61
C ARG A 144 7.14 -14.04 -15.48
N ILE A 145 6.16 -14.70 -14.87
CA ILE A 145 5.15 -15.54 -15.48
C ILE A 145 3.82 -15.02 -14.94
N ALA A 146 2.76 -15.02 -15.75
CA ALA A 146 1.41 -14.66 -15.31
C ALA A 146 0.81 -15.72 -14.34
N LYS A 147 1.59 -16.13 -13.36
CA LYS A 147 1.14 -16.92 -12.21
C LYS A 147 0.59 -15.96 -11.18
N ASN A 148 -0.71 -15.96 -11.03
CA ASN A 148 -1.33 -15.25 -9.92
C ASN A 148 -1.22 -16.11 -8.67
N PHE A 149 -0.42 -15.62 -7.74
CA PHE A 149 -0.42 -16.16 -6.38
C PHE A 149 -1.74 -15.77 -5.71
N LEU A 150 -2.68 -16.69 -5.64
CA LEU A 150 -3.96 -16.51 -4.94
C LEU A 150 -3.81 -16.44 -3.43
N PHE A 151 -2.63 -16.80 -2.92
CA PHE A 151 -2.37 -16.88 -1.48
C PHE A 151 -1.09 -16.17 -1.09
N ASN A 152 -1.15 -15.47 0.02
CA ASN A 152 -0.01 -15.26 0.88
C ASN A 152 0.37 -16.60 1.52
N GLU A 153 1.62 -16.80 1.88
CA GLU A 153 2.03 -17.91 2.76
C GLU A 153 1.24 -17.95 4.08
N PHE A 154 0.53 -16.86 4.39
CA PHE A 154 -0.26 -16.66 5.61
C PHE A 154 -1.78 -16.59 5.36
N ASP A 155 -2.23 -16.63 4.10
CA ASP A 155 -3.67 -16.54 3.81
C ASP A 155 -4.34 -17.92 3.93
N ASP A 156 -5.51 -17.93 4.52
CA ASP A 156 -6.38 -19.08 4.53
C ASP A 156 -6.81 -19.47 3.10
N LEU A 157 -7.04 -20.76 2.90
CA LEU A 157 -7.61 -21.28 1.66
C LEU A 157 -8.89 -20.53 1.26
N PRO A 158 -9.15 -20.25 -0.05
CA PRO A 158 -10.35 -19.57 -0.45
C PRO A 158 -11.59 -20.38 -0.01
N LYS A 159 -12.45 -19.72 0.75
CA LYS A 159 -13.70 -20.34 1.23
C LYS A 159 -14.65 -20.68 0.10
N ALA A 160 -14.55 -19.99 -1.04
CA ALA A 160 -15.31 -20.28 -2.24
C ALA A 160 -14.56 -19.78 -3.49
N ILE A 161 -14.62 -20.56 -4.57
CA ILE A 161 -14.07 -20.23 -5.89
C ILE A 161 -15.23 -20.27 -6.90
N ASP A 162 -15.37 -19.26 -7.76
CA ASP A 162 -16.37 -19.28 -8.83
C ASP A 162 -16.22 -20.51 -9.72
N ALA A 163 -17.33 -21.09 -10.18
CA ALA A 163 -17.31 -22.33 -10.94
C ALA A 163 -16.54 -22.21 -12.26
N THR A 164 -16.64 -21.06 -12.93
CA THR A 164 -15.91 -20.80 -14.17
C THR A 164 -14.41 -20.69 -13.93
N ALA A 165 -14.02 -19.93 -12.91
CA ALA A 165 -12.63 -19.79 -12.50
C ALA A 165 -12.05 -21.12 -11.99
N PHE A 166 -12.84 -21.90 -11.23
CA PHE A 166 -12.41 -23.21 -10.74
C PHE A 166 -12.06 -24.16 -11.89
N HIS A 167 -12.90 -24.26 -12.90
CA HIS A 167 -12.62 -25.14 -14.04
C HIS A 167 -11.58 -24.57 -14.98
N LYS A 168 -11.73 -23.32 -15.40
CA LYS A 168 -10.88 -22.71 -16.42
C LYS A 168 -9.46 -22.47 -15.89
N ASP A 169 -9.34 -21.92 -14.69
CA ASP A 169 -8.09 -21.36 -14.22
C ASP A 169 -7.34 -22.30 -13.25
N LEU A 170 -8.01 -23.35 -12.72
CA LEU A 170 -7.42 -24.31 -11.79
C LEU A 170 -7.52 -25.75 -12.26
N TYR A 171 -8.73 -26.30 -12.33
CA TYR A 171 -8.94 -27.74 -12.56
C TYR A 171 -8.31 -28.26 -13.87
N ASN A 172 -8.43 -27.49 -14.95
CA ASN A 172 -7.89 -27.87 -16.25
C ASN A 172 -6.35 -27.87 -16.30
N HIS A 173 -5.70 -27.10 -15.42
CA HIS A 173 -4.24 -27.00 -15.37
C HIS A 173 -3.59 -28.11 -14.54
N ILE A 174 -4.34 -28.76 -13.64
CA ILE A 174 -3.84 -29.90 -12.87
C ILE A 174 -3.73 -31.11 -13.77
N THR A 175 -2.52 -31.58 -14.03
CA THR A 175 -2.27 -32.73 -14.91
C THR A 175 -2.51 -34.07 -14.24
N ALA A 176 -2.18 -34.19 -12.94
CA ALA A 176 -2.29 -35.44 -12.19
C ALA A 176 -3.74 -35.74 -11.77
N LYS A 177 -4.22 -36.94 -12.11
CA LYS A 177 -5.58 -37.39 -11.73
C LYS A 177 -5.77 -37.49 -10.21
N SER A 178 -4.71 -37.84 -9.45
CA SER A 178 -4.69 -37.88 -7.99
C SER A 178 -5.01 -36.51 -7.40
N ASP A 179 -4.38 -35.46 -7.92
CA ASP A 179 -4.48 -34.11 -7.41
C ASP A 179 -5.83 -33.47 -7.78
N ARG A 180 -6.38 -33.81 -8.96
CA ARG A 180 -7.78 -33.44 -9.30
C ARG A 180 -8.80 -34.05 -8.37
N ARG A 181 -8.63 -35.35 -7.99
CA ARG A 181 -9.51 -36.00 -7.01
C ARG A 181 -9.38 -35.37 -5.64
N PHE A 182 -8.16 -35.12 -5.19
CA PHE A 182 -7.87 -34.46 -3.94
C PHE A 182 -8.51 -33.06 -3.88
N LEU A 183 -8.38 -32.26 -4.93
CA LEU A 183 -9.04 -30.96 -5.00
C LEU A 183 -10.57 -31.05 -4.87
N LEU A 184 -11.21 -32.02 -5.59
CA LEU A 184 -12.65 -32.22 -5.57
C LEU A 184 -13.17 -32.86 -4.27
N GLU A 185 -12.30 -33.45 -3.48
CA GLU A 185 -12.63 -33.96 -2.15
C GLU A 185 -12.95 -32.81 -1.19
N PHE A 186 -12.20 -31.73 -1.26
CA PHE A 186 -12.31 -30.59 -0.36
C PHE A 186 -13.14 -29.43 -0.94
N TYR A 187 -13.17 -29.25 -2.26
CA TYR A 187 -13.99 -28.23 -2.91
C TYR A 187 -15.26 -28.86 -3.49
N LYS A 188 -16.41 -28.58 -2.86
CA LYS A 188 -17.72 -29.08 -3.29
C LYS A 188 -18.49 -28.02 -4.07
N TYR A 189 -19.09 -28.42 -5.20
CA TYR A 189 -19.92 -27.53 -6.01
C TYR A 189 -21.22 -27.18 -5.28
N ASN A 190 -21.51 -25.88 -5.20
CA ASN A 190 -22.75 -25.35 -4.67
C ASN A 190 -23.57 -24.72 -5.81
N PRO A 191 -24.65 -25.38 -6.30
CA PRO A 191 -25.41 -24.88 -7.42
C PRO A 191 -26.15 -23.56 -7.13
N ALA A 192 -26.52 -23.30 -5.87
CA ALA A 192 -27.20 -22.06 -5.49
C ALA A 192 -26.30 -20.83 -5.59
N LYS A 193 -24.96 -21.00 -5.52
CA LYS A 193 -23.99 -19.93 -5.58
C LYS A 193 -23.10 -19.98 -6.83
N SER A 194 -23.30 -20.97 -7.70
CA SER A 194 -22.44 -21.25 -8.86
C SER A 194 -20.94 -21.23 -8.51
N SER A 195 -20.59 -21.80 -7.36
CA SER A 195 -19.23 -21.75 -6.83
C SER A 195 -18.85 -23.07 -6.16
N TYR A 196 -17.54 -23.35 -6.11
CA TYR A 196 -16.98 -24.45 -5.33
C TYR A 196 -16.62 -23.94 -3.93
N GLY A 197 -17.31 -24.45 -2.91
CA GLY A 197 -17.08 -24.12 -1.51
C GLY A 197 -16.09 -25.08 -0.85
N LEU A 198 -15.21 -24.55 0.01
CA LEU A 198 -14.27 -25.34 0.80
C LEU A 198 -15.03 -26.10 1.90
N ALA A 199 -14.76 -27.40 2.06
CA ALA A 199 -15.31 -28.22 3.13
C ALA A 199 -14.76 -27.80 4.51
N HIS A 200 -15.63 -27.92 5.53
CA HIS A 200 -15.27 -27.60 6.91
C HIS A 200 -14.43 -28.64 7.54
N ASN A 201 -13.48 -28.95 7.94
CA ASN A 201 -12.64 -29.98 8.55
C ASN A 201 -11.47 -30.38 7.66
N LEU A 202 -10.52 -29.45 7.48
CA LEU A 202 -9.23 -29.79 6.92
C LEU A 202 -8.24 -30.08 8.04
N SER A 203 -7.39 -31.11 7.84
CA SER A 203 -6.17 -31.24 8.62
C SER A 203 -5.13 -30.19 8.16
N ASP A 204 -4.20 -29.83 9.03
CA ASP A 204 -3.12 -28.87 8.68
C ASP A 204 -2.33 -29.35 7.46
N HIS A 205 -2.06 -30.66 7.38
CA HIS A 205 -1.37 -31.29 6.26
C HIS A 205 -2.14 -31.17 4.92
N ASP A 206 -3.47 -31.37 4.95
CA ASP A 206 -4.31 -31.24 3.75
C ASP A 206 -4.45 -29.79 3.32
N SER A 207 -4.50 -28.86 4.28
CA SER A 207 -4.49 -27.43 4.05
C SER A 207 -3.23 -26.98 3.31
N ASP A 208 -2.06 -27.39 3.76
CA ASP A 208 -0.78 -27.05 3.15
C ASP A 208 -0.64 -27.66 1.74
N LYS A 209 -1.09 -28.91 1.58
CA LYS A 209 -1.10 -29.57 0.27
C LYS A 209 -2.07 -28.90 -0.70
N LEU A 210 -3.27 -28.48 -0.25
CA LEU A 210 -4.21 -27.70 -1.06
C LEU A 210 -3.65 -26.33 -1.43
N LYS A 211 -3.01 -25.64 -0.50
CA LYS A 211 -2.34 -24.36 -0.77
C LYS A 211 -1.29 -24.50 -1.87
N THR A 212 -0.43 -25.49 -1.75
CA THR A 212 0.60 -25.78 -2.76
C THR A 212 -0.03 -26.10 -4.11
N LEU A 213 -1.01 -27.01 -4.14
CA LEU A 213 -1.68 -27.43 -5.36
C LEU A 213 -2.37 -26.26 -6.08
N ILE A 214 -3.05 -25.41 -5.34
CA ILE A 214 -3.76 -24.26 -5.88
C ILE A 214 -2.74 -23.20 -6.35
N SER A 215 -1.71 -22.89 -5.56
CA SER A 215 -0.69 -21.90 -5.91
C SER A 215 0.10 -22.27 -7.17
N GLU A 216 0.36 -23.57 -7.38
CA GLU A 216 1.11 -24.06 -8.53
C GLU A 216 0.27 -24.12 -9.83
N ASN A 217 -1.03 -24.39 -9.72
CA ASN A 217 -1.87 -24.72 -10.86
C ASN A 217 -2.93 -23.67 -11.20
N MET A 218 -3.22 -22.73 -10.34
CA MET A 218 -4.21 -21.70 -10.65
C MET A 218 -3.61 -20.62 -11.53
N TYR A 219 -4.03 -20.63 -12.78
CA TYR A 219 -3.67 -19.60 -13.77
C TYR A 219 -4.77 -18.56 -13.84
N GLN A 220 -4.45 -17.32 -13.57
CA GLN A 220 -5.30 -16.20 -13.89
C GLN A 220 -4.68 -15.38 -15.01
N ASN A 221 -5.38 -15.29 -16.14
CA ASN A 221 -5.11 -14.29 -17.16
C ASN A 221 -5.58 -12.92 -16.64
N THR A 222 -4.86 -12.34 -15.69
CA THR A 222 -5.14 -10.96 -15.32
C THR A 222 -4.37 -10.01 -16.23
N LEU A 223 -5.05 -9.01 -16.74
CA LEU A 223 -4.46 -7.86 -17.42
C LEU A 223 -3.50 -7.06 -16.51
N ILE A 224 -3.40 -7.45 -15.23
CA ILE A 224 -2.75 -6.70 -14.18
C ILE A 224 -1.80 -7.63 -13.41
N PRO A 225 -0.59 -7.89 -13.93
CA PRO A 225 0.33 -8.82 -13.29
C PRO A 225 1.03 -8.17 -12.09
N GLY A 226 0.78 -8.73 -10.89
CA GLY A 226 1.50 -8.40 -9.66
C GLY A 226 1.27 -6.99 -9.11
N VAL A 227 2.07 -6.66 -8.12
CA VAL A 227 1.97 -5.42 -7.34
C VAL A 227 2.20 -4.16 -8.20
N ILE A 228 3.22 -4.19 -9.07
CA ILE A 228 3.50 -3.07 -9.99
C ILE A 228 2.36 -2.92 -10.99
N GLY A 229 1.91 -4.03 -11.59
CA GLY A 229 0.83 -4.00 -12.59
C GLY A 229 -0.45 -3.42 -12.01
N PHE A 230 -0.89 -3.90 -10.83
CA PHE A 230 -2.06 -3.35 -10.16
C PHE A 230 -1.88 -1.86 -9.83
N THR A 231 -0.72 -1.46 -9.32
CA THR A 231 -0.48 -0.05 -8.98
C THR A 231 -0.58 0.85 -10.22
N LEU A 232 0.02 0.45 -11.35
CA LEU A 232 -0.06 1.22 -12.59
C LEU A 232 -1.48 1.26 -13.16
N PHE A 233 -2.19 0.13 -13.16
CA PHE A 233 -3.60 0.07 -13.52
C PHE A 233 -4.43 1.03 -12.66
N PHE A 234 -4.29 0.92 -11.33
CA PHE A 234 -5.04 1.75 -10.40
C PHE A 234 -4.76 3.24 -10.61
N VAL A 235 -3.48 3.62 -10.71
CA VAL A 235 -3.06 5.01 -10.95
C VAL A 235 -3.66 5.54 -12.24
N PHE A 236 -3.52 4.80 -13.34
CA PHE A 236 -4.00 5.22 -14.66
C PHE A 236 -5.50 5.46 -14.67
N PHE A 237 -6.29 4.47 -14.24
CA PHE A 237 -7.74 4.58 -14.28
C PHE A 237 -8.28 5.54 -13.21
N ASN A 238 -7.70 5.56 -12.01
CA ASN A 238 -8.14 6.48 -10.97
C ASN A 238 -7.90 7.94 -11.36
N VAL A 239 -6.73 8.26 -11.91
CA VAL A 239 -6.43 9.62 -12.37
C VAL A 239 -7.39 10.05 -13.47
N ILE A 240 -7.63 9.21 -14.47
CA ILE A 240 -8.52 9.55 -15.59
C ILE A 240 -9.96 9.71 -15.10
N PHE A 241 -10.53 8.70 -14.46
CA PHE A 241 -11.94 8.71 -14.13
C PHE A 241 -12.30 9.67 -13.01
N SER A 242 -11.43 9.84 -11.99
CA SER A 242 -11.66 10.82 -10.91
C SER A 242 -11.63 12.25 -11.45
N ASN A 243 -10.67 12.60 -12.31
CA ASN A 243 -10.60 13.94 -12.90
C ASN A 243 -11.74 14.17 -13.89
N LEU A 244 -12.07 13.20 -14.73
CA LEU A 244 -13.17 13.32 -15.68
C LEU A 244 -14.51 13.53 -14.96
N LEU A 245 -14.81 12.69 -13.96
CA LEU A 245 -16.03 12.81 -13.17
C LEU A 245 -16.08 14.13 -12.41
N ALA A 246 -15.00 14.51 -11.76
CA ALA A 246 -14.89 15.76 -11.02
C ALA A 246 -15.09 16.99 -11.93
N PHE A 247 -14.48 16.99 -13.12
CA PHE A 247 -14.63 18.07 -14.09
C PHE A 247 -16.07 18.17 -14.60
N ILE A 248 -16.71 17.05 -14.95
CA ILE A 248 -18.13 17.03 -15.36
C ILE A 248 -19.03 17.59 -14.25
N LEU A 249 -18.84 17.15 -13.01
CA LEU A 249 -19.58 17.65 -11.86
C LEU A 249 -19.35 19.15 -11.64
N ALA A 250 -18.12 19.62 -11.81
CA ALA A 250 -17.78 21.06 -11.69
C ALA A 250 -18.52 21.88 -12.76
N LEU A 251 -18.51 21.42 -14.02
CA LEU A 251 -19.25 22.10 -15.11
C LEU A 251 -20.75 22.18 -14.84
N ILE A 252 -21.37 21.08 -14.34
CA ILE A 252 -22.77 21.06 -13.97
C ILE A 252 -23.05 22.05 -12.83
N LEU A 253 -22.20 22.06 -11.80
CA LEU A 253 -22.36 22.91 -10.62
C LEU A 253 -21.95 24.37 -10.86
N ASP A 254 -21.30 24.69 -11.95
CA ASP A 254 -21.00 26.07 -12.33
C ASP A 254 -22.23 26.79 -12.89
N THR A 255 -23.24 26.05 -13.32
CA THR A 255 -24.51 26.63 -13.79
C THR A 255 -25.31 27.29 -12.66
N LYS A 256 -26.19 28.25 -13.01
CA LYS A 256 -27.02 28.99 -12.05
C LYS A 256 -28.21 28.13 -11.54
N MET A 257 -27.91 27.13 -10.66
CA MET A 257 -28.90 26.26 -10.04
C MET A 257 -29.20 26.69 -8.59
N LYS A 258 -30.46 26.64 -8.18
CA LYS A 258 -30.88 26.96 -6.80
C LYS A 258 -30.31 25.99 -5.75
N SER A 259 -30.13 24.72 -6.11
CA SER A 259 -29.63 23.66 -5.23
C SER A 259 -28.08 23.49 -5.25
N ARG A 260 -27.35 24.39 -5.92
CA ARG A 260 -25.90 24.30 -6.13
C ARG A 260 -25.10 24.01 -4.83
N ASN A 261 -25.38 24.73 -3.76
CA ASN A 261 -24.65 24.60 -2.50
C ASN A 261 -24.94 23.24 -1.81
N ILE A 262 -26.17 22.77 -1.89
CA ILE A 262 -26.57 21.46 -1.34
C ILE A 262 -25.86 20.35 -2.12
N LEU A 263 -25.88 20.41 -3.45
CA LEU A 263 -25.20 19.41 -4.28
C LEU A 263 -23.68 19.40 -4.08
N ARG A 264 -23.04 20.57 -3.93
CA ARG A 264 -21.62 20.64 -3.54
C ARG A 264 -21.35 19.89 -2.25
N SER A 265 -22.16 20.11 -1.23
CA SER A 265 -22.01 19.43 0.06
C SER A 265 -22.21 17.93 -0.06
N ILE A 266 -23.19 17.47 -0.83
CA ILE A 266 -23.47 16.03 -1.05
C ILE A 266 -22.30 15.34 -1.77
N PHE A 267 -21.77 15.94 -2.83
CA PHE A 267 -20.64 15.35 -3.58
C PHE A 267 -19.31 15.42 -2.81
N PHE A 268 -19.15 16.40 -1.92
CA PHE A 268 -17.96 16.53 -1.09
C PHE A 268 -18.00 15.64 0.16
N LEU A 269 -19.18 15.30 0.67
CA LEU A 269 -19.37 14.54 1.92
C LEU A 269 -18.57 13.23 1.95
N PRO A 270 -18.49 12.41 0.89
CA PRO A 270 -17.70 11.18 0.90
C PRO A 270 -16.23 11.39 1.23
N ASN A 271 -15.65 12.51 0.81
CA ASN A 271 -14.24 12.82 1.09
C ASN A 271 -13.95 13.13 2.57
N VAL A 272 -14.94 13.59 3.31
CA VAL A 272 -14.83 13.91 4.74
C VAL A 272 -14.89 12.64 5.61
N LEU A 273 -15.50 11.57 5.08
CA LEU A 273 -15.60 10.31 5.80
C LEU A 273 -14.24 9.61 5.89
N SER A 274 -13.97 8.98 7.03
CA SER A 274 -12.80 8.11 7.17
C SER A 274 -12.84 6.99 6.13
N LEU A 275 -11.71 6.71 5.48
CA LEU A 275 -11.57 5.64 4.48
C LEU A 275 -11.99 4.26 5.00
N ILE A 276 -11.76 4.00 6.29
CA ILE A 276 -12.19 2.75 6.95
C ILE A 276 -13.72 2.65 6.97
N ILE A 277 -14.41 3.75 7.32
CA ILE A 277 -15.89 3.81 7.32
C ILE A 277 -16.42 3.64 5.90
N VAL A 278 -15.82 4.31 4.93
CA VAL A 278 -16.15 4.18 3.51
C VAL A 278 -16.00 2.73 3.04
N ALA A 279 -14.89 2.08 3.35
CA ALA A 279 -14.65 0.69 2.98
C ALA A 279 -15.69 -0.25 3.64
N PHE A 280 -16.05 0.01 4.88
CA PHE A 280 -17.08 -0.77 5.58
C PHE A 280 -18.46 -0.63 4.92
N ILE A 281 -18.92 0.59 4.62
CA ILE A 281 -20.18 0.84 3.92
C ILE A 281 -20.20 0.14 2.57
N TRP A 282 -19.14 0.30 1.76
CA TRP A 282 -19.04 -0.32 0.45
C TRP A 282 -18.92 -1.85 0.52
N SER A 283 -18.34 -2.41 1.58
CA SER A 283 -18.35 -3.85 1.82
C SER A 283 -19.78 -4.40 1.93
N PHE A 284 -20.71 -3.69 2.60
CA PHE A 284 -22.13 -4.05 2.60
C PHE A 284 -22.75 -3.93 1.22
N ILE A 285 -22.46 -2.85 0.49
CA ILE A 285 -22.99 -2.63 -0.85
C ILE A 285 -22.56 -3.78 -1.79
N PHE A 286 -21.28 -4.15 -1.77
CA PHE A 286 -20.74 -5.25 -2.60
C PHE A 286 -21.23 -6.65 -2.19
N ARG A 287 -21.56 -6.84 -0.91
CA ARG A 287 -22.00 -8.17 -0.42
C ARG A 287 -23.52 -8.37 -0.51
N LEU A 288 -24.33 -7.32 -0.39
CA LEU A 288 -25.78 -7.44 -0.29
C LEU A 288 -26.52 -6.74 -1.44
N ILE A 289 -26.16 -5.49 -1.76
CA ILE A 289 -26.93 -4.67 -2.68
C ILE A 289 -26.59 -4.98 -4.13
N LEU A 290 -25.34 -4.94 -4.51
CA LEU A 290 -24.89 -5.19 -5.87
C LEU A 290 -25.20 -6.62 -6.36
N PRO A 291 -25.01 -7.69 -5.57
CA PRO A 291 -25.45 -9.02 -5.96
C PRO A 291 -26.95 -9.12 -6.26
N ALA A 292 -27.79 -8.45 -5.47
CA ALA A 292 -29.24 -8.44 -5.68
C ALA A 292 -29.66 -7.74 -6.98
N ILE A 293 -28.90 -6.72 -7.40
CA ILE A 293 -29.22 -5.93 -8.61
C ILE A 293 -28.59 -6.55 -9.86
N THR A 294 -27.32 -7.01 -9.76
CA THR A 294 -26.54 -7.44 -10.93
C THR A 294 -26.57 -8.94 -11.17
N GLY A 295 -27.02 -9.74 -10.19
CA GLY A 295 -26.93 -11.20 -10.22
C GLY A 295 -25.51 -11.75 -10.03
N ILE A 296 -24.50 -10.90 -9.89
CA ILE A 296 -23.10 -11.31 -9.64
C ILE A 296 -22.92 -11.52 -8.14
N SER A 297 -22.77 -12.77 -7.72
CA SER A 297 -22.74 -13.14 -6.30
C SER A 297 -21.50 -12.69 -5.55
N VAL A 298 -20.36 -12.57 -6.22
CA VAL A 298 -19.06 -12.27 -5.60
C VAL A 298 -18.32 -11.16 -6.34
N TRP A 299 -18.32 -9.95 -5.77
CA TRP A 299 -17.61 -8.80 -6.33
C TRP A 299 -16.14 -8.71 -5.86
N LEU A 300 -15.95 -8.69 -4.54
CA LEU A 300 -14.63 -8.50 -3.93
C LEU A 300 -13.78 -9.78 -3.93
N GLY A 301 -14.40 -10.95 -4.03
CA GLY A 301 -13.71 -12.22 -4.12
C GLY A 301 -13.43 -12.69 -5.55
N ASN A 302 -13.86 -11.93 -6.56
CA ASN A 302 -13.56 -12.21 -7.96
C ASN A 302 -12.32 -11.39 -8.39
N PRO A 303 -11.25 -12.03 -8.86
CA PRO A 303 -10.01 -11.34 -9.24
C PRO A 303 -10.18 -10.32 -10.36
N ASP A 304 -11.11 -10.55 -11.28
CA ASP A 304 -11.36 -9.64 -12.40
C ASP A 304 -12.18 -8.41 -11.97
N LEU A 305 -13.06 -8.57 -10.97
CA LEU A 305 -13.97 -7.52 -10.52
C LEU A 305 -13.40 -6.72 -9.33
N ALA A 306 -12.62 -7.33 -8.45
CA ALA A 306 -12.10 -6.69 -7.26
C ALA A 306 -11.28 -5.41 -7.54
N PRO A 307 -10.38 -5.35 -8.56
CA PRO A 307 -9.68 -4.13 -8.92
C PRO A 307 -10.62 -2.98 -9.31
N TRP A 308 -11.68 -3.28 -10.07
CA TRP A 308 -12.68 -2.31 -10.48
C TRP A 308 -13.58 -1.86 -9.33
N ALA A 309 -13.91 -2.78 -8.41
CA ALA A 309 -14.67 -2.47 -7.20
C ALA A 309 -13.92 -1.46 -6.32
N VAL A 310 -12.62 -1.70 -6.05
CA VAL A 310 -11.79 -0.76 -5.31
C VAL A 310 -11.67 0.59 -6.02
N LEU A 311 -11.48 0.57 -7.33
CA LEU A 311 -11.40 1.78 -8.15
C LEU A 311 -12.69 2.61 -8.05
N MET A 312 -13.87 1.96 -8.14
CA MET A 312 -15.18 2.62 -8.00
C MET A 312 -15.31 3.35 -6.67
N VAL A 313 -14.93 2.70 -5.57
CA VAL A 313 -14.97 3.29 -4.22
C VAL A 313 -14.06 4.52 -4.13
N THR A 314 -12.85 4.41 -4.65
CA THR A 314 -11.85 5.48 -4.58
C THR A 314 -12.25 6.69 -5.43
N ILE A 315 -12.79 6.46 -6.64
CA ILE A 315 -13.30 7.52 -7.51
C ILE A 315 -14.47 8.24 -6.85
N TRP A 316 -15.44 7.49 -6.33
CA TRP A 316 -16.60 8.06 -5.66
C TRP A 316 -16.20 8.92 -4.45
N GLN A 317 -15.24 8.46 -3.66
CA GLN A 317 -14.76 9.17 -2.48
C GLN A 317 -13.94 10.42 -2.85
N GLY A 318 -13.07 10.32 -3.86
CA GLY A 318 -12.10 11.37 -4.20
C GLY A 318 -12.63 12.47 -5.13
N CYS A 319 -13.64 12.16 -5.97
CA CYS A 319 -14.09 13.08 -7.02
C CYS A 319 -14.64 14.41 -6.49
N GLY A 320 -15.26 14.42 -5.31
CA GLY A 320 -15.83 15.64 -4.71
C GLY A 320 -14.76 16.68 -4.35
N TYR A 321 -13.61 16.25 -3.89
CA TYR A 321 -12.48 17.16 -3.61
C TYR A 321 -11.94 17.80 -4.89
N LEU A 322 -11.70 17.00 -5.93
CA LEU A 322 -11.23 17.47 -7.22
C LEU A 322 -12.26 18.40 -7.88
N MET A 323 -13.57 18.08 -7.76
CA MET A 323 -14.67 18.91 -8.25
C MET A 323 -14.62 20.33 -7.66
N ILE A 324 -14.32 20.49 -6.37
CA ILE A 324 -14.22 21.82 -5.75
C ILE A 324 -13.04 22.62 -6.36
N ILE A 325 -11.91 21.98 -6.62
CA ILE A 325 -10.75 22.64 -7.23
C ILE A 325 -11.09 23.10 -8.67
N TYR A 326 -11.70 22.22 -9.47
CA TYR A 326 -12.16 22.57 -10.81
C TYR A 326 -13.19 23.69 -10.80
N LEU A 327 -14.14 23.64 -9.87
CA LEU A 327 -15.17 24.65 -9.74
C LEU A 327 -14.61 26.02 -9.33
N ALA A 328 -13.62 26.02 -8.42
CA ALA A 328 -12.90 27.24 -8.06
C ALA A 328 -12.18 27.84 -9.28
N GLY A 329 -11.51 27.00 -10.08
CA GLY A 329 -10.85 27.44 -11.31
C GLY A 329 -11.85 27.97 -12.36
N LEU A 330 -12.99 27.32 -12.55
CA LEU A 330 -14.03 27.81 -13.47
C LEU A 330 -14.52 29.22 -13.07
N GLN A 331 -14.63 29.49 -11.77
CA GLN A 331 -15.09 30.77 -11.23
C GLN A 331 -14.04 31.90 -11.34
N THR A 332 -12.78 31.60 -11.64
CA THR A 332 -11.78 32.64 -11.91
C THR A 332 -11.81 33.15 -13.35
N ILE A 333 -12.50 32.43 -14.25
CA ILE A 333 -12.62 32.83 -15.65
C ILE A 333 -13.66 33.97 -15.75
N PRO A 334 -13.27 35.17 -16.24
CA PRO A 334 -14.23 36.28 -16.42
C PRO A 334 -15.38 35.89 -17.36
N THR A 335 -16.60 36.27 -17.00
CA THR A 335 -17.79 36.02 -17.83
C THR A 335 -17.72 36.63 -19.21
N ASP A 336 -17.06 37.81 -19.31
CA ASP A 336 -16.87 38.56 -20.56
C ASP A 336 -16.19 37.70 -21.64
N ILE A 337 -15.24 36.85 -21.27
CA ILE A 337 -14.56 35.95 -22.22
C ILE A 337 -15.56 34.96 -22.85
N HIS A 338 -16.50 34.47 -22.06
CA HIS A 338 -17.54 33.55 -22.55
C HIS A 338 -18.54 34.27 -23.43
N GLU A 339 -18.90 35.56 -23.11
CA GLU A 339 -19.82 36.38 -23.88
C GLU A 339 -19.20 36.79 -25.24
N VAL A 340 -17.92 37.18 -25.26
CA VAL A 340 -17.20 37.46 -26.50
C VAL A 340 -17.14 36.22 -27.40
N ALA A 341 -16.79 35.05 -26.84
CA ALA A 341 -16.76 33.81 -27.60
C ALA A 341 -18.15 33.44 -28.20
N GLU A 342 -19.24 33.80 -27.52
CA GLU A 342 -20.62 33.58 -27.99
C GLU A 342 -20.98 34.55 -29.11
N ILE A 343 -20.54 35.83 -28.99
CA ILE A 343 -20.72 36.85 -30.05
C ILE A 343 -19.95 36.43 -31.31
N ASP A 344 -18.76 35.84 -31.18
CA ASP A 344 -17.96 35.31 -32.28
C ASP A 344 -18.55 34.00 -32.88
N GLY A 345 -19.72 33.55 -32.42
CA GLY A 345 -20.43 32.38 -32.95
C GLY A 345 -19.85 31.01 -32.49
N ALA A 346 -19.01 30.99 -31.45
CA ALA A 346 -18.49 29.74 -30.93
C ALA A 346 -19.59 28.86 -30.28
N ASN A 347 -19.75 27.64 -30.75
CA ASN A 347 -20.66 26.66 -30.13
C ASN A 347 -20.10 26.20 -28.77
N TRP A 348 -20.94 25.49 -27.95
CA TRP A 348 -20.56 25.07 -26.61
C TRP A 348 -19.29 24.20 -26.57
N ARG A 349 -19.06 23.34 -27.58
CA ARG A 349 -17.85 22.49 -27.67
C ARG A 349 -16.63 23.35 -27.96
N GLN A 350 -16.74 24.32 -28.85
CA GLN A 350 -15.65 25.25 -29.16
C GLN A 350 -15.29 26.10 -27.94
N ARG A 351 -16.28 26.61 -27.21
CA ARG A 351 -16.05 27.34 -25.94
C ARG A 351 -15.38 26.44 -24.91
N LEU A 352 -15.84 25.19 -24.75
CA LEU A 352 -15.25 24.25 -23.78
C LEU A 352 -13.76 23.96 -24.10
N PHE A 353 -13.47 23.51 -25.33
CA PHE A 353 -12.12 23.02 -25.68
C PHE A 353 -11.13 24.11 -26.04
N ARG A 354 -11.60 25.25 -26.57
CA ARG A 354 -10.72 26.33 -27.04
C ARG A 354 -10.60 27.52 -26.07
N VAL A 355 -11.54 27.65 -25.13
CA VAL A 355 -11.56 28.76 -24.17
C VAL A 355 -11.48 28.21 -22.74
N THR A 356 -12.45 27.45 -22.29
CA THR A 356 -12.54 27.02 -20.89
C THR A 356 -11.39 26.14 -20.47
N ILE A 357 -11.09 25.07 -21.20
CA ILE A 357 -10.00 24.12 -20.84
C ILE A 357 -8.62 24.79 -20.83
N PRO A 358 -8.23 25.60 -21.84
CA PRO A 358 -6.94 26.30 -21.79
C PRO A 358 -6.81 27.28 -20.60
N LEU A 359 -7.87 28.02 -20.27
CA LEU A 359 -7.87 28.94 -19.12
C LEU A 359 -7.93 28.20 -17.77
N LEU A 360 -8.44 26.96 -17.76
CA LEU A 360 -8.51 26.10 -16.59
C LEU A 360 -7.23 25.29 -16.36
N MET A 361 -6.22 25.41 -17.23
CA MET A 361 -4.98 24.62 -17.14
C MET A 361 -4.32 24.64 -15.76
N PRO A 362 -4.25 25.78 -15.02
CA PRO A 362 -3.68 25.77 -13.67
C PRO A 362 -4.42 24.83 -12.72
N SER A 363 -5.77 24.83 -12.74
CA SER A 363 -6.59 23.92 -11.90
C SER A 363 -6.45 22.46 -12.34
N ILE A 364 -6.37 22.20 -13.66
CA ILE A 364 -6.12 20.86 -14.21
C ILE A 364 -4.75 20.35 -13.73
N THR A 365 -3.72 21.18 -13.75
CA THR A 365 -2.37 20.83 -13.26
C THR A 365 -2.40 20.40 -11.80
N ILE A 366 -3.08 21.17 -10.95
CA ILE A 366 -3.21 20.87 -9.52
C ILE A 366 -3.99 19.56 -9.30
N CYS A 367 -5.12 19.38 -9.99
CA CYS A 367 -5.94 18.19 -9.86
C CYS A 367 -5.20 16.91 -10.33
N LEU A 368 -4.49 17.00 -11.45
CA LEU A 368 -3.68 15.88 -11.96
C LEU A 368 -2.52 15.56 -11.02
N PHE A 369 -1.82 16.55 -10.50
CA PHE A 369 -0.74 16.36 -9.54
C PHE A 369 -1.25 15.68 -8.25
N TYR A 370 -2.35 16.19 -7.71
CA TYR A 370 -2.95 15.64 -6.49
C TYR A 370 -3.44 14.20 -6.69
N SER A 371 -4.24 13.96 -7.74
CA SER A 371 -4.79 12.63 -8.03
C SER A 371 -3.69 11.60 -8.33
N LEU A 372 -2.66 11.99 -9.09
CA LEU A 372 -1.52 11.13 -9.42
C LEU A 372 -0.73 10.75 -8.15
N SER A 373 -0.36 11.74 -7.33
CA SER A 373 0.38 11.51 -6.09
C SER A 373 -0.40 10.65 -5.09
N ASN A 374 -1.71 10.87 -4.95
CA ASN A 374 -2.54 10.07 -4.04
C ASN A 374 -2.80 8.67 -4.55
N SER A 375 -2.95 8.48 -5.86
CA SER A 375 -3.16 7.16 -6.43
C SER A 375 -1.97 6.22 -6.19
N PHE A 376 -0.73 6.72 -6.33
CA PHE A 376 0.46 5.94 -6.00
C PHE A 376 0.56 5.58 -4.51
N LYS A 377 -0.03 6.37 -3.62
CA LYS A 377 -0.02 6.16 -2.17
C LYS A 377 -1.26 5.43 -1.65
N CYS A 378 -2.09 4.88 -2.54
CA CYS A 378 -3.31 4.18 -2.13
C CYS A 378 -3.00 2.98 -1.25
N PHE A 379 -3.54 2.99 -0.03
CA PHE A 379 -3.31 1.99 1.01
C PHE A 379 -4.59 1.66 1.79
N ASP A 380 -5.19 2.68 2.43
CA ASP A 380 -6.24 2.48 3.45
C ASP A 380 -7.47 1.74 2.91
N VAL A 381 -7.96 2.12 1.73
CA VAL A 381 -9.12 1.48 1.11
C VAL A 381 -8.81 0.04 0.68
N LEU A 382 -7.61 -0.21 0.20
CA LEU A 382 -7.17 -1.55 -0.21
C LEU A 382 -7.07 -2.48 0.99
N LEU A 383 -6.45 -2.00 2.07
CA LEU A 383 -6.34 -2.76 3.32
C LEU A 383 -7.72 -3.06 3.92
N ALA A 384 -8.60 -2.05 4.00
CA ALA A 384 -9.88 -2.18 4.68
C ALA A 384 -10.93 -2.95 3.86
N LEU A 385 -10.93 -2.85 2.52
CA LEU A 385 -11.95 -3.45 1.67
C LEU A 385 -11.61 -4.88 1.24
N THR A 386 -10.35 -5.13 0.85
CA THR A 386 -9.92 -6.38 0.23
C THR A 386 -8.72 -7.04 0.93
N SER A 387 -8.01 -6.31 1.79
CA SER A 387 -6.72 -6.75 2.34
C SER A 387 -5.73 -7.21 1.26
N GLY A 388 -5.79 -6.59 0.06
CA GLY A 388 -4.96 -6.93 -1.10
C GLY A 388 -5.47 -8.10 -1.95
N GLY A 389 -6.54 -8.81 -1.50
CA GLY A 389 -7.10 -9.98 -2.19
C GLY A 389 -8.12 -9.68 -3.30
N PRO A 390 -8.61 -10.72 -3.96
CA PRO A 390 -8.14 -12.10 -3.89
C PRO A 390 -6.76 -12.27 -4.55
N GLY A 391 -5.90 -13.09 -3.97
CA GLY A 391 -4.62 -13.48 -4.57
C GLY A 391 -3.70 -12.33 -5.00
N TYR A 392 -3.59 -11.26 -4.23
CA TYR A 392 -2.77 -10.06 -4.51
C TYR A 392 -3.23 -9.16 -5.67
N VAL A 393 -4.33 -9.45 -6.36
CA VAL A 393 -4.77 -8.64 -7.51
C VAL A 393 -5.16 -7.20 -7.15
N THR A 394 -5.37 -6.90 -5.88
CA THR A 394 -5.61 -5.55 -5.37
C THR A 394 -4.50 -5.06 -4.43
N THR A 395 -3.30 -5.65 -4.52
CA THR A 395 -2.17 -5.23 -3.70
C THR A 395 -1.39 -4.11 -4.40
N SER A 396 -1.45 -2.91 -3.84
CA SER A 396 -0.59 -1.79 -4.27
C SER A 396 0.84 -1.94 -3.73
N ILE A 397 1.79 -1.18 -4.32
CA ILE A 397 3.17 -1.14 -3.82
C ILE A 397 3.20 -0.72 -2.34
N VAL A 398 2.35 0.21 -1.91
CA VAL A 398 2.30 0.66 -0.50
C VAL A 398 1.77 -0.42 0.42
N LEU A 399 0.76 -1.17 -0.01
CA LEU A 399 0.22 -2.29 0.75
C LEU A 399 1.22 -3.44 0.85
N ASP A 400 1.96 -3.71 -0.22
CA ASP A 400 3.04 -4.70 -0.24
C ASP A 400 4.22 -4.28 0.67
N ILE A 401 4.59 -2.99 0.69
CA ILE A 401 5.55 -2.43 1.65
C ILE A 401 5.09 -2.70 3.09
N TYR A 402 3.81 -2.43 3.37
CA TYR A 402 3.24 -2.68 4.68
C TYR A 402 3.31 -4.16 5.09
N PHE A 403 2.93 -5.08 4.22
CA PHE A 403 3.01 -6.52 4.50
C PHE A 403 4.45 -6.98 4.71
N ASN A 404 5.38 -6.53 3.87
CA ASN A 404 6.79 -6.89 4.06
C ASN A 404 7.37 -6.33 5.37
N ALA A 405 7.01 -5.09 5.74
CA ALA A 405 7.49 -4.48 6.97
C ALA A 405 6.89 -5.14 8.22
N PHE A 406 5.57 -5.21 8.31
CA PHE A 406 4.87 -5.52 9.57
C PHE A 406 4.44 -6.98 9.69
N ASN A 407 4.12 -7.66 8.60
CA ASN A 407 3.73 -9.07 8.65
C ASN A 407 4.96 -9.98 8.53
N ASN A 408 5.88 -9.65 7.61
CA ASN A 408 7.04 -10.48 7.32
C ASN A 408 8.30 -10.05 8.10
N ASN A 409 8.27 -8.94 8.83
CA ASN A 409 9.40 -8.37 9.56
C ASN A 409 10.65 -8.11 8.68
N LEU A 410 10.45 -7.76 7.40
CA LEU A 410 11.49 -7.45 6.43
C LEU A 410 11.61 -5.94 6.22
N PHE A 411 11.89 -5.18 7.29
CA PHE A 411 11.88 -3.71 7.26
C PHE A 411 12.90 -3.11 6.30
N GLY A 412 14.13 -3.63 6.27
CA GLY A 412 15.15 -3.17 5.33
C GLY A 412 14.70 -3.31 3.88
N TYR A 413 14.12 -4.46 3.54
CA TYR A 413 13.57 -4.75 2.22
C TYR A 413 12.34 -3.87 1.90
N ALA A 414 11.41 -3.75 2.84
CA ALA A 414 10.24 -2.88 2.70
C ALA A 414 10.64 -1.41 2.51
N THR A 415 11.66 -0.95 3.25
CA THR A 415 12.19 0.41 3.13
C THR A 415 12.85 0.64 1.77
N ALA A 416 13.52 -0.37 1.20
CA ALA A 416 14.06 -0.27 -0.17
C ALA A 416 12.94 -0.07 -1.21
N LYS A 417 11.81 -0.78 -1.08
CA LYS A 417 10.61 -0.57 -1.90
C LYS A 417 10.04 0.84 -1.72
N ALA A 418 9.97 1.33 -0.47
CA ALA A 418 9.47 2.67 -0.17
C ALA A 418 10.35 3.78 -0.78
N VAL A 419 11.67 3.64 -0.70
CA VAL A 419 12.62 4.58 -1.33
C VAL A 419 12.45 4.58 -2.85
N LEU A 420 12.35 3.40 -3.46
CA LEU A 420 12.11 3.28 -4.91
C LEU A 420 10.79 3.95 -5.32
N LEU A 421 9.70 3.67 -4.60
CA LEU A 421 8.39 4.28 -4.85
C LEU A 421 8.45 5.80 -4.73
N CYS A 422 9.12 6.33 -3.71
CA CYS A 422 9.31 7.76 -3.52
C CYS A 422 10.02 8.40 -4.73
N LEU A 423 11.11 7.79 -5.22
CA LEU A 423 11.82 8.25 -6.41
C LEU A 423 10.93 8.22 -7.65
N VAL A 424 10.18 7.15 -7.86
CA VAL A 424 9.23 7.02 -8.98
C VAL A 424 8.17 8.12 -8.94
N ILE A 425 7.58 8.38 -7.77
CA ILE A 425 6.58 9.44 -7.61
C ILE A 425 7.19 10.81 -7.93
N ILE A 426 8.38 11.13 -7.40
CA ILE A 426 9.07 12.40 -7.65
C ILE A 426 9.33 12.59 -9.15
N VAL A 427 9.82 11.57 -9.83
CA VAL A 427 10.11 11.64 -11.28
C VAL A 427 8.83 11.83 -12.08
N ILE A 428 7.80 10.99 -11.85
CA ILE A 428 6.55 11.05 -12.63
C ILE A 428 5.81 12.37 -12.39
N THR A 429 5.68 12.79 -11.12
CA THR A 429 5.01 14.07 -10.79
C THR A 429 5.81 15.28 -11.25
N GLY A 430 7.14 15.21 -11.19
CA GLY A 430 8.01 16.25 -11.72
C GLY A 430 7.89 16.41 -13.23
N ILE A 431 7.86 15.31 -13.98
CA ILE A 431 7.61 15.32 -15.43
C ILE A 431 6.23 15.90 -15.74
N GLN A 432 5.20 15.44 -15.01
CA GLN A 432 3.83 15.92 -15.18
C GLN A 432 3.75 17.45 -14.96
N LEU A 433 4.29 17.97 -13.88
CA LEU A 433 4.30 19.41 -13.59
C LEU A 433 5.06 20.20 -14.66
N PHE A 434 6.23 19.69 -15.08
CA PHE A 434 7.04 20.35 -16.12
C PHE A 434 6.29 20.45 -17.46
N LEU A 435 5.60 19.37 -17.86
CA LEU A 435 4.83 19.35 -19.12
C LEU A 435 3.59 20.26 -19.05
N MET A 436 2.90 20.24 -17.91
CA MET A 436 1.65 20.99 -17.73
C MET A 436 1.90 22.50 -17.60
N LYS A 437 2.92 22.89 -16.81
CA LYS A 437 3.27 24.30 -16.60
C LYS A 437 3.59 25.04 -17.90
N ARG A 438 4.12 24.34 -18.92
CA ARG A 438 4.36 24.91 -20.24
C ARG A 438 3.08 25.26 -21.02
N ARG A 439 1.94 24.73 -20.61
CA ARG A 439 0.62 24.91 -21.25
C ARG A 439 -0.30 25.85 -20.47
N GLU A 440 0.15 26.32 -19.31
CA GLU A 440 -0.61 27.31 -18.52
C GLU A 440 -0.59 28.67 -19.24
N VAL A 441 -1.77 29.25 -19.37
CA VAL A 441 -1.95 30.62 -19.88
C VAL A 441 -2.09 31.51 -18.65
N GLU A 442 -1.21 32.53 -18.53
CA GLU A 442 -1.35 33.57 -17.52
C GLU A 442 -2.48 34.52 -17.95
N LEU A 443 -3.46 34.73 -17.08
CA LEU A 443 -4.59 35.66 -17.26
C LEU A 443 -4.18 37.07 -16.84
#